data_c2a92023a7093cb024cac5a1bad20d85
#
_entry.id   c2a92023a7093cb024cac5a1bad20d85
#
_cell.length_a   1.000
_cell.length_b   1.000
_cell.length_c   1.000
_cell.angle_alpha   90.00
_cell.angle_beta   90.00
_cell.angle_gamma   90.00
#
_symmetry.space_group_name_H-M   'P 1'
#
loop_
_entity.id
_entity.type
_entity.pdbx_description
1 polymer ?
#
loop_
_entity_poly.entity_id
_entity_poly.type
_entity_poly.pdbx_seq_one_letter_code
_entity_poly.pdbx_strand_id
1 'polypeptide(L)'
;MKVYELITKQTINKPIAEVFSFFARPENLAVITPKRLDFRILTPSPINMEKGTVIDYTIKLIFFRVRWRTLITSYVPAKSFTDEQIKGPYVFWHHTHNFKQTDNGVEVTDRIRYVVPLGILGRLVHWLWIRHDLKNIFEYRTAVIGSLFSSEKYKLYTSDMNQGAVA
;
A
#
# COMPACT_ATOMS: atom_id res chain seq x y z
N MET A 1 -11.05 -21.89 6.03
CA MET A 1 -11.43 -20.45 5.91
C MET A 1 -11.39 -20.05 4.45
N LYS A 2 -12.25 -19.11 3.99
CA LYS A 2 -12.26 -18.66 2.59
C LYS A 2 -11.19 -17.58 2.40
N VAL A 3 -10.28 -17.78 1.45
CA VAL A 3 -9.33 -16.75 1.00
C VAL A 3 -10.01 -15.94 -0.10
N TYR A 4 -9.96 -14.62 0.04
CA TYR A 4 -10.39 -13.66 -0.98
C TYR A 4 -9.17 -13.06 -1.66
N GLU A 5 -9.36 -12.59 -2.87
CA GLU A 5 -8.31 -11.95 -3.66
C GLU A 5 -8.82 -10.66 -4.31
N LEU A 6 -7.95 -9.65 -4.30
CA LEU A 6 -8.11 -8.41 -5.06
C LEU A 6 -6.83 -8.19 -5.88
N ILE A 7 -6.98 -7.94 -7.17
CA ILE A 7 -5.87 -7.61 -8.06
C ILE A 7 -6.18 -6.26 -8.70
N THR A 8 -5.22 -5.35 -8.64
CA THR A 8 -5.29 -4.07 -9.36
C THR A 8 -4.05 -3.88 -10.21
N LYS A 9 -4.20 -3.17 -11.32
CA LYS A 9 -3.12 -2.85 -12.24
C LYS A 9 -3.18 -1.39 -12.64
N GLN A 10 -2.01 -0.77 -12.73
CA GLN A 10 -1.85 0.61 -13.19
C GLN A 10 -0.57 0.75 -13.97
N THR A 11 -0.60 1.46 -15.10
CA THR A 11 0.61 1.85 -15.84
C THR A 11 0.97 3.29 -15.48
N ILE A 12 2.22 3.51 -15.08
CA ILE A 12 2.77 4.82 -14.72
C ILE A 12 3.87 5.14 -15.72
N ASN A 13 3.69 6.22 -16.51
CA ASN A 13 4.67 6.64 -17.52
C ASN A 13 5.86 7.35 -16.88
N LYS A 14 6.68 6.57 -16.18
CA LYS A 14 7.91 6.99 -15.49
C LYS A 14 8.93 5.85 -15.48
N PRO A 15 10.23 6.15 -15.26
CA PRO A 15 11.25 5.12 -15.05
C PRO A 15 10.96 4.23 -13.84
N ILE A 16 11.30 2.95 -13.92
CA ILE A 16 11.04 1.98 -12.84
C ILE A 16 11.70 2.35 -11.51
N ALA A 17 12.89 2.94 -11.55
CA ALA A 17 13.60 3.39 -10.34
C ALA A 17 12.79 4.47 -9.59
N GLU A 18 12.15 5.40 -10.33
CA GLU A 18 11.34 6.47 -9.77
C GLU A 18 10.04 5.92 -9.16
N VAL A 19 9.34 5.04 -9.91
CA VAL A 19 8.10 4.44 -9.44
C VAL A 19 8.36 3.55 -8.22
N PHE A 20 9.34 2.66 -8.32
CA PHE A 20 9.67 1.75 -7.21
C PHE A 20 10.07 2.50 -5.94
N SER A 21 10.90 3.55 -6.05
CA SER A 21 11.34 4.34 -4.89
C SER A 21 10.18 5.03 -4.17
N PHE A 22 9.13 5.42 -4.90
CA PHE A 22 7.92 5.97 -4.31
C PHE A 22 7.16 4.92 -3.49
N PHE A 23 6.95 3.73 -4.05
CA PHE A 23 6.24 2.64 -3.37
C PHE A 23 7.05 2.03 -2.22
N ALA A 24 8.38 2.02 -2.33
CA ALA A 24 9.29 1.51 -1.31
C ALA A 24 9.49 2.47 -0.12
N ARG A 25 8.72 3.54 -0.02
CA ARG A 25 8.71 4.46 1.13
C ARG A 25 7.39 4.33 1.88
N PRO A 26 7.37 3.72 3.07
CA PRO A 26 6.15 3.59 3.87
C PRO A 26 5.49 4.92 4.22
N GLU A 27 6.28 6.00 4.33
CA GLU A 27 5.78 7.36 4.58
C GLU A 27 4.80 7.83 3.51
N ASN A 28 4.95 7.35 2.27
CA ASN A 28 4.05 7.69 1.17
C ASN A 28 2.67 7.05 1.27
N LEU A 29 2.50 6.03 2.13
CA LEU A 29 1.19 5.40 2.37
C LEU A 29 0.14 6.41 2.82
N ALA A 30 0.54 7.42 3.60
CA ALA A 30 -0.38 8.47 4.05
C ALA A 30 -0.96 9.28 2.87
N VAL A 31 -0.17 9.47 1.81
CA VAL A 31 -0.59 10.23 0.61
C VAL A 31 -1.60 9.45 -0.22
N ILE A 32 -1.39 8.13 -0.36
CA ILE A 32 -2.18 7.25 -1.22
C ILE A 32 -3.28 6.49 -0.47
N THR A 33 -3.51 6.83 0.80
CA THR A 33 -4.57 6.24 1.62
C THR A 33 -5.72 7.24 1.78
N PRO A 34 -6.99 6.84 1.57
CA PRO A 34 -8.13 7.73 1.73
C PRO A 34 -8.15 8.43 3.10
N LYS A 35 -8.38 9.75 3.11
CA LYS A 35 -8.39 10.56 4.35
C LYS A 35 -9.34 10.03 5.43
N ARG A 36 -10.45 9.41 5.03
CA ARG A 36 -11.43 8.80 5.97
C ARG A 36 -10.83 7.69 6.84
N LEU A 37 -9.73 7.05 6.40
CA LEU A 37 -9.05 6.01 7.17
C LEU A 37 -8.10 6.59 8.22
N ASP A 38 -7.88 7.91 8.25
CA ASP A 38 -7.02 8.60 9.22
C ASP A 38 -5.73 7.80 9.51
N PHE A 39 -5.02 7.47 8.42
CA PHE A 39 -3.81 6.66 8.44
C PHE A 39 -2.69 7.40 9.18
N ARG A 40 -2.05 6.73 10.13
CA ARG A 40 -0.93 7.29 10.90
C ARG A 40 0.15 6.24 11.09
N ILE A 41 1.35 6.49 10.58
CA ILE A 41 2.53 5.68 10.88
C ILE A 41 2.95 5.92 12.32
N LEU A 42 3.30 4.83 13.03
CA LEU A 42 3.82 4.84 14.40
C LEU A 42 5.31 4.49 14.42
N THR A 43 5.81 3.76 13.43
CA THR A 43 7.25 3.50 13.26
C THR A 43 7.96 4.82 12.99
N PRO A 44 9.04 5.15 13.73
CA PRO A 44 9.82 6.36 13.50
C PRO A 44 10.41 6.41 12.09
N SER A 45 10.38 7.59 11.46
CA SER A 45 11.06 7.85 10.18
C SER A 45 12.53 8.25 10.41
N PRO A 46 13.42 8.00 9.43
CA PRO A 46 13.17 7.34 8.15
C PRO A 46 13.03 5.81 8.30
N ILE A 47 12.14 5.20 7.52
CA ILE A 47 11.94 3.75 7.53
C ILE A 47 12.70 3.13 6.37
N ASN A 48 13.74 2.37 6.67
CA ASN A 48 14.48 1.61 5.67
C ASN A 48 13.67 0.39 5.24
N MET A 49 13.33 0.35 3.95
CA MET A 49 12.51 -0.71 3.37
C MET A 49 13.39 -1.86 2.90
N GLU A 50 13.31 -2.99 3.62
CA GLU A 50 14.03 -4.23 3.30
C GLU A 50 13.26 -5.45 3.81
N LYS A 51 13.68 -6.65 3.43
CA LYS A 51 13.13 -7.88 4.01
C LYS A 51 13.38 -7.91 5.52
N GLY A 52 12.32 -8.12 6.30
CA GLY A 52 12.36 -8.13 7.76
C GLY A 52 11.91 -6.83 8.40
N THR A 53 11.78 -5.74 7.64
CA THR A 53 11.28 -4.47 8.17
C THR A 53 9.86 -4.64 8.72
N VAL A 54 9.65 -4.14 9.94
CA VAL A 54 8.35 -4.10 10.61
C VAL A 54 7.83 -2.68 10.63
N ILE A 55 6.61 -2.48 10.17
CA ILE A 55 5.96 -1.17 10.10
C ILE A 55 4.68 -1.21 10.94
N ASP A 56 4.62 -0.35 11.95
CA ASP A 56 3.44 -0.12 12.77
C ASP A 56 2.71 1.13 12.31
N TYR A 57 1.40 1.02 12.16
CA TYR A 57 0.53 2.14 11.86
C TYR A 57 -0.87 1.94 12.43
N THR A 58 -1.68 2.98 12.41
CA THR A 58 -3.10 2.91 12.74
C THR A 58 -3.95 3.36 11.58
N ILE A 59 -5.13 2.75 11.46
CA ILE A 59 -6.19 3.16 10.55
C ILE A 59 -7.51 3.28 11.32
N LYS A 60 -8.40 4.14 10.84
CA LYS A 60 -9.77 4.23 11.34
C LYS A 60 -10.68 3.37 10.46
N LEU A 61 -11.24 2.31 11.04
CA LEU A 61 -12.27 1.49 10.41
C LEU A 61 -13.62 1.85 11.02
N ILE A 62 -14.52 2.44 10.22
CA ILE A 62 -15.82 2.93 10.66
C ILE A 62 -15.66 3.92 11.82
N PHE A 63 -15.83 3.46 13.06
CA PHE A 63 -15.77 4.28 14.29
C PHE A 63 -14.55 3.98 15.16
N PHE A 64 -13.82 2.88 14.88
CA PHE A 64 -12.73 2.40 15.72
C PHE A 64 -11.38 2.61 15.07
N ARG A 65 -10.38 3.01 15.86
CA ARG A 65 -8.98 3.04 15.44
C ARG A 65 -8.37 1.66 15.70
N VAL A 66 -7.83 1.05 14.65
CA VAL A 66 -7.20 -0.26 14.69
C VAL A 66 -5.70 -0.08 14.48
N ARG A 67 -4.90 -0.73 15.34
CA ARG A 67 -3.46 -0.85 15.12
C ARG A 67 -3.18 -1.96 14.12
N TRP A 68 -2.31 -1.67 13.17
CA TRP A 68 -1.87 -2.61 12.16
C TRP A 68 -0.35 -2.72 12.21
N ARG A 69 0.15 -3.95 12.26
CA ARG A 69 1.57 -4.26 12.19
C ARG A 69 1.84 -5.11 10.96
N THR A 70 2.71 -4.63 10.11
CA THR A 70 3.11 -5.25 8.84
C THR A 70 4.56 -5.68 8.90
N LEU A 71 4.86 -6.85 8.33
CA LEU A 71 6.21 -7.35 8.07
C LEU A 71 6.47 -7.37 6.57
N ILE A 72 7.62 -6.86 6.12
CA ILE A 72 8.09 -7.04 4.76
C ILE A 72 8.74 -8.41 4.65
N THR A 73 8.05 -9.35 4.00
CA THR A 73 8.50 -10.75 3.88
C THR A 73 9.38 -10.99 2.68
N SER A 74 9.29 -10.12 1.66
CA SER A 74 10.14 -10.15 0.47
C SER A 74 10.42 -8.73 -0.03
N TYR A 75 11.63 -8.50 -0.50
CA TYR A 75 12.03 -7.22 -1.09
C TYR A 75 13.07 -7.44 -2.17
N VAL A 76 12.73 -7.14 -3.42
CA VAL A 76 13.61 -7.24 -4.59
C VAL A 76 13.58 -5.87 -5.29
N PRO A 77 14.63 -5.05 -5.16
CA PRO A 77 14.66 -3.71 -5.71
C PRO A 77 14.29 -3.64 -7.18
N ALA A 78 13.49 -2.64 -7.53
CA ALA A 78 12.95 -2.38 -8.87
C ALA A 78 12.13 -3.54 -9.48
N LYS A 79 11.74 -4.54 -8.67
CA LYS A 79 10.99 -5.70 -9.16
C LYS A 79 9.74 -6.01 -8.34
N SER A 80 9.89 -6.18 -7.04
CA SER A 80 8.73 -6.53 -6.18
C SER A 80 9.04 -6.38 -4.70
N PHE A 81 8.00 -6.22 -3.90
CA PHE A 81 8.05 -6.49 -2.47
C PHE A 81 6.70 -7.05 -2.00
N THR A 82 6.74 -7.71 -0.85
CA THR A 82 5.57 -8.31 -0.23
C THR A 82 5.47 -7.87 1.21
N ASP A 83 4.29 -7.44 1.61
CA ASP A 83 3.94 -7.12 2.99
C ASP A 83 2.88 -8.08 3.53
N GLU A 84 3.06 -8.50 4.78
CA GLU A 84 2.14 -9.39 5.48
C GLU A 84 1.72 -8.79 6.83
N GLN A 85 0.43 -8.89 7.14
CA GLN A 85 -0.06 -8.49 8.45
C GLN A 85 0.38 -9.48 9.52
N ILE A 86 1.13 -9.00 10.52
CA ILE A 86 1.42 -9.76 11.74
C ILE A 86 0.33 -9.53 12.80
N LYS A 87 -0.21 -8.28 12.86
CA LYS A 87 -1.30 -7.89 13.75
C LYS A 87 -2.21 -6.90 13.04
N GLY A 88 -3.53 -7.14 13.10
CA GLY A 88 -4.50 -6.26 12.44
C GLY A 88 -5.90 -6.87 12.36
N PRO A 89 -6.80 -6.31 11.56
CA PRO A 89 -8.20 -6.68 11.53
C PRO A 89 -8.50 -7.97 10.76
N TYR A 90 -7.56 -8.48 9.96
CA TYR A 90 -7.74 -9.70 9.18
C TYR A 90 -7.13 -10.91 9.90
N VAL A 91 -7.61 -12.11 9.58
CA VAL A 91 -6.98 -13.37 10.01
C VAL A 91 -5.70 -13.61 9.22
N PHE A 92 -5.73 -13.22 7.94
CA PHE A 92 -4.61 -13.32 7.02
C PHE A 92 -4.66 -12.12 6.06
N TRP A 93 -3.51 -11.54 5.79
CA TRP A 93 -3.30 -10.49 4.80
C TRP A 93 -1.92 -10.63 4.20
N HIS A 94 -1.88 -10.78 2.89
CA HIS A 94 -0.66 -10.91 2.12
C HIS A 94 -0.81 -10.04 0.87
N HIS A 95 0.03 -9.04 0.75
CA HIS A 95 -0.02 -8.07 -0.32
C HIS A 95 1.31 -8.05 -1.06
N THR A 96 1.28 -8.37 -2.34
CA THR A 96 2.46 -8.34 -3.22
C THR A 96 2.34 -7.20 -4.22
N HIS A 97 3.37 -6.38 -4.28
CA HIS A 97 3.58 -5.35 -5.28
C HIS A 97 4.56 -5.84 -6.33
N ASN A 98 4.16 -5.87 -7.59
CA ASN A 98 5.04 -6.21 -8.70
C ASN A 98 5.19 -5.01 -9.64
N PHE A 99 6.42 -4.78 -10.11
CA PHE A 99 6.78 -3.69 -11.00
C PHE A 99 7.41 -4.28 -12.26
N LYS A 100 6.86 -3.95 -13.42
CA LYS A 100 7.36 -4.42 -14.71
C LYS A 100 7.55 -3.24 -15.65
N GLN A 101 8.79 -3.03 -16.12
CA GLN A 101 9.04 -2.04 -17.16
C GLN A 101 8.38 -2.49 -18.46
N THR A 102 7.70 -1.56 -19.12
CA THR A 102 7.06 -1.72 -20.44
C THR A 102 7.42 -0.53 -21.32
N ASP A 103 7.07 -0.57 -22.59
CA ASP A 103 7.30 0.53 -23.55
C ASP A 103 6.56 1.83 -23.14
N ASN A 104 5.46 1.70 -22.39
CA ASN A 104 4.63 2.82 -21.96
C ASN A 104 4.89 3.26 -20.50
N GLY A 105 6.01 2.82 -19.89
CA GLY A 105 6.35 3.09 -18.50
C GLY A 105 6.36 1.83 -17.64
N VAL A 106 5.91 1.90 -16.40
CA VAL A 106 5.91 0.79 -15.45
C VAL A 106 4.50 0.29 -15.21
N GLU A 107 4.25 -0.99 -15.48
CA GLU A 107 3.05 -1.68 -14.98
C GLU A 107 3.28 -2.04 -13.51
N VAL A 108 2.48 -1.46 -12.63
CA VAL A 108 2.39 -1.83 -11.20
C VAL A 108 1.20 -2.75 -11.03
N THR A 109 1.43 -3.94 -10.46
CA THR A 109 0.38 -4.89 -10.13
C THR A 109 0.36 -5.14 -8.63
N ASP A 110 -0.73 -4.76 -7.98
CA ASP A 110 -1.02 -5.09 -6.58
C ASP A 110 -1.86 -6.36 -6.53
N ARG A 111 -1.41 -7.35 -5.76
CA ARG A 111 -2.15 -8.59 -5.53
C ARG A 111 -2.32 -8.80 -4.03
N ILE A 112 -3.55 -8.67 -3.56
CA ILE A 112 -3.92 -8.80 -2.16
C ILE A 112 -4.69 -10.09 -1.95
N ARG A 113 -4.22 -10.95 -1.05
CA ARG A 113 -4.94 -12.13 -0.57
C ARG A 113 -5.24 -11.97 0.90
N TYR A 114 -6.48 -12.21 1.30
CA TYR A 114 -6.89 -11.98 2.68
C TYR A 114 -8.00 -12.92 3.14
N VAL A 115 -8.09 -13.07 4.46
CA VAL A 115 -9.13 -13.83 5.16
C VAL A 115 -9.76 -12.95 6.22
N VAL A 116 -11.09 -12.84 6.19
CA VAL A 116 -11.84 -12.09 7.20
C VAL A 116 -12.12 -12.94 8.44
N PRO A 117 -12.14 -12.34 9.65
CA PRO A 117 -12.49 -13.04 10.88
C PRO A 117 -13.98 -13.38 10.95
N LEU A 118 -14.44 -14.02 12.02
CA LEU A 118 -15.84 -14.32 12.37
C LEU A 118 -16.56 -15.31 11.44
N GLY A 119 -15.85 -16.17 10.73
CA GLY A 119 -16.42 -17.28 9.98
C GLY A 119 -17.54 -16.88 9.02
N ILE A 120 -18.77 -17.42 9.20
CA ILE A 120 -19.92 -17.15 8.32
C ILE A 120 -20.37 -15.69 8.42
N LEU A 121 -20.41 -15.12 9.63
CA LEU A 121 -20.76 -13.71 9.85
C LEU A 121 -19.77 -12.78 9.13
N GLY A 122 -18.47 -13.05 9.25
CA GLY A 122 -17.44 -12.31 8.54
C GLY A 122 -17.60 -12.40 7.02
N ARG A 123 -18.03 -13.55 6.48
CA ARG A 123 -18.34 -13.71 5.04
C ARG A 123 -19.53 -12.85 4.60
N LEU A 124 -20.55 -12.71 5.42
CA LEU A 124 -21.68 -11.83 5.14
C LEU A 124 -21.25 -10.36 5.14
N VAL A 125 -20.50 -9.92 6.15
CA VAL A 125 -19.94 -8.55 6.24
C VAL A 125 -18.98 -8.28 5.07
N HIS A 126 -18.18 -9.25 4.68
CA HIS A 126 -17.33 -9.14 3.50
C HIS A 126 -18.15 -8.91 2.23
N TRP A 127 -19.21 -9.68 2.01
CA TRP A 127 -20.05 -9.56 0.82
C TRP A 127 -20.79 -8.22 0.77
N LEU A 128 -21.30 -7.74 1.90
CA LEU A 128 -22.05 -6.49 2.00
C LEU A 128 -21.15 -5.25 1.93
N TRP A 129 -19.98 -5.29 2.54
CA TRP A 129 -19.19 -4.08 2.78
C TRP A 129 -17.69 -4.22 2.47
N ILE A 130 -16.96 -5.17 3.07
CA ILE A 130 -15.47 -5.18 3.04
C ILE A 130 -14.93 -5.19 1.61
N ARG A 131 -15.51 -6.01 0.72
CA ARG A 131 -15.05 -6.10 -0.68
C ARG A 131 -15.18 -4.78 -1.43
N HIS A 132 -16.25 -4.04 -1.19
CA HIS A 132 -16.48 -2.75 -1.84
C HIS A 132 -15.56 -1.68 -1.24
N ASP A 133 -15.38 -1.72 0.08
CA ASP A 133 -14.50 -0.79 0.78
C ASP A 133 -13.04 -0.94 0.33
N LEU A 134 -12.55 -2.17 0.24
CA LEU A 134 -11.21 -2.45 -0.29
C LEU A 134 -11.07 -2.00 -1.76
N LYS A 135 -12.06 -2.29 -2.60
CA LYS A 135 -12.06 -1.83 -4.00
C LYS A 135 -11.95 -0.29 -4.06
N ASN A 136 -12.78 0.42 -3.31
CA ASN A 136 -12.76 1.88 -3.26
C ASN A 136 -11.41 2.43 -2.76
N ILE A 137 -10.77 1.77 -1.80
CA ILE A 137 -9.44 2.17 -1.31
C ILE A 137 -8.40 2.06 -2.42
N PHE A 138 -8.41 0.96 -3.18
CA PHE A 138 -7.44 0.76 -4.27
C PHE A 138 -7.75 1.62 -5.50
N GLU A 139 -9.00 1.89 -5.81
CA GLU A 139 -9.40 2.86 -6.85
C GLU A 139 -8.92 4.28 -6.49
N TYR A 140 -9.13 4.70 -5.25
CA TYR A 140 -8.61 5.98 -4.75
C TYR A 140 -7.08 6.04 -4.87
N ARG A 141 -6.38 4.98 -4.44
CA ARG A 141 -4.92 4.87 -4.57
C ARG A 141 -4.47 5.04 -6.02
N THR A 142 -5.09 4.32 -6.96
CA THR A 142 -4.81 4.40 -8.39
C THR A 142 -4.99 5.83 -8.93
N ALA A 143 -6.09 6.49 -8.56
CA ALA A 143 -6.37 7.85 -8.98
C ALA A 143 -5.34 8.86 -8.44
N VAL A 144 -5.00 8.76 -7.15
CA VAL A 144 -4.00 9.65 -6.52
C VAL A 144 -2.62 9.44 -7.13
N ILE A 145 -2.18 8.20 -7.31
CA ILE A 145 -0.89 7.87 -7.93
C ILE A 145 -0.86 8.42 -9.37
N GLY A 146 -1.90 8.18 -10.16
CA GLY A 146 -2.01 8.71 -11.52
C GLY A 146 -1.90 10.23 -11.57
N SER A 147 -2.62 10.94 -10.70
CA SER A 147 -2.54 12.39 -10.58
C SER A 147 -1.17 12.88 -10.14
N LEU A 148 -0.57 12.21 -9.14
CA LEU A 148 0.73 12.57 -8.60
C LEU A 148 1.82 12.49 -9.68
N PHE A 149 1.92 11.36 -10.35
CA PHE A 149 2.96 11.14 -11.38
C PHE A 149 2.72 11.90 -12.69
N SER A 150 1.50 12.37 -12.96
CA SER A 150 1.17 13.22 -14.12
C SER A 150 1.42 14.71 -13.87
N SER A 151 1.53 15.14 -12.62
CA SER A 151 1.63 16.55 -12.25
C SER A 151 3.08 17.00 -12.03
N GLU A 152 3.36 18.30 -12.28
CA GLU A 152 4.64 18.91 -11.89
C GLU A 152 4.88 18.88 -10.35
N LYS A 153 3.82 18.72 -9.56
CA LYS A 153 3.92 18.54 -8.11
C LYS A 153 4.77 17.34 -7.69
N TYR A 154 4.89 16.34 -8.57
CA TYR A 154 5.77 15.20 -8.28
C TYR A 154 7.25 15.63 -8.24
N LYS A 155 7.67 16.56 -9.10
CA LYS A 155 9.03 17.10 -9.10
C LYS A 155 9.35 17.84 -7.80
N LEU A 156 8.40 18.63 -7.28
CA LEU A 156 8.54 19.32 -5.98
C LEU A 156 8.60 18.31 -4.83
N TYR A 157 7.74 17.31 -4.86
CA TYR A 157 7.70 16.25 -3.83
C TYR A 157 9.02 15.45 -3.74
N THR A 158 9.68 15.18 -4.87
CA THR A 158 10.98 14.47 -4.91
C THR A 158 12.15 15.39 -4.55
N SER A 159 12.08 16.70 -4.85
CA SER A 159 13.13 17.65 -4.46
C SER A 159 13.20 17.84 -2.94
N ASP A 160 12.07 17.95 -2.27
CA ASP A 160 11.99 18.08 -0.82
C ASP A 160 12.51 16.82 -0.09
N MET A 161 12.29 15.65 -0.71
CA MET A 161 12.77 14.38 -0.17
C MET A 161 14.29 14.20 -0.29
N ASN A 162 14.92 14.78 -1.32
CA ASN A 162 16.37 14.74 -1.49
C ASN A 162 17.11 15.72 -0.56
N GLN A 163 16.47 16.80 -0.13
CA GLN A 163 17.05 17.76 0.81
C GLN A 163 17.03 17.26 2.26
N GLY A 164 16.09 16.40 2.63
CA GLY A 164 16.00 15.78 3.97
C GLY A 164 16.99 14.63 4.21
N ALA A 165 17.71 14.17 3.18
CA ALA A 165 18.67 13.07 3.30
C ALA A 165 20.14 13.54 3.50
N VAL A 166 20.38 14.84 3.66
CA VAL A 166 21.71 15.48 3.79
C VAL A 166 21.84 16.26 5.11
N ALA A 167 21.06 15.90 6.13
CA ALA A 167 21.19 16.51 7.47
C ALA A 167 21.47 15.46 8.53
#